data_53dd3642fe781e0e5cf57c9ca6b7e15c
#
_entry.id   53dd3642fe781e0e5cf57c9ca6b7e15c
#
_cell.length_a   1.000
_cell.length_b   1.000
_cell.length_c   1.000
_cell.angle_alpha   90.00
_cell.angle_beta   90.00
_cell.angle_gamma   90.00
#
_symmetry.space_group_name_H-M   'P 1'
#
loop_
_entity.id
_entity.type
_entity.pdbx_description
1 polymer ?
#
loop_
_entity_poly.entity_id
_entity_poly.type
_entity_poly.pdbx_seq_one_letter_code
_entity_poly.pdbx_strand_id
1 'polypeptide(L)'
;DFERPTSEFSGGWRMRIELAKILLQHPDLLLLDEPTNHLDIESIQWLEQFLKNSNSALILVSHDRAFLDNVTTRTIEITLGHIYDYNVSYSHFKVLRQERHEQQVRAYLNQQKLIQDTKEFIERFRYKATKAVQVQSRIKQLEKLDIIEVDMDDTSRLNLKFPPAPRSGDY
;
A
#
# COMPACT_ATOMS: atom_id res chain seq x y z
N ASP A 1 -20.15 -37.95 7.67
CA ASP A 1 -19.94 -36.65 8.34
C ASP A 1 -20.92 -35.53 7.89
N PHE A 2 -21.84 -35.81 6.95
CA PHE A 2 -22.74 -34.79 6.40
C PHE A 2 -23.80 -34.27 7.43
N GLU A 3 -24.08 -35.01 8.48
CA GLU A 3 -25.02 -34.62 9.53
C GLU A 3 -24.34 -33.89 10.70
N ARG A 4 -23.00 -33.76 10.67
CA ARG A 4 -22.25 -33.15 11.75
C ARG A 4 -22.41 -31.63 11.73
N PRO A 5 -22.77 -31.00 12.86
CA PRO A 5 -22.91 -29.54 12.94
C PRO A 5 -21.58 -28.83 12.61
N THR A 6 -21.67 -27.74 11.87
CA THR A 6 -20.45 -26.97 11.49
C THR A 6 -19.73 -26.37 12.69
N SER A 7 -20.41 -26.21 13.83
CA SER A 7 -19.83 -25.73 15.09
C SER A 7 -18.77 -26.67 15.68
N GLU A 8 -18.81 -27.96 15.34
CA GLU A 8 -17.88 -28.97 15.83
C GLU A 8 -16.57 -29.05 15.02
N PHE A 9 -16.50 -28.35 13.87
CA PHE A 9 -15.30 -28.30 13.06
C PHE A 9 -14.30 -27.24 13.57
N SER A 10 -13.01 -27.45 13.31
CA SER A 10 -11.99 -26.46 13.59
C SER A 10 -12.25 -25.14 12.82
N GLY A 11 -11.67 -24.02 13.29
CA GLY A 11 -11.83 -22.72 12.64
C GLY A 11 -11.47 -22.74 11.14
N GLY A 12 -10.40 -23.44 10.78
CA GLY A 12 -9.99 -23.60 9.38
C GLY A 12 -11.01 -24.34 8.53
N TRP A 13 -11.59 -25.44 9.05
CA TRP A 13 -12.66 -26.17 8.35
C TRP A 13 -13.93 -25.34 8.18
N ARG A 14 -14.32 -24.59 9.21
CA ARG A 14 -15.48 -23.68 9.12
C ARG A 14 -15.27 -22.62 8.03
N MET A 15 -14.09 -22.02 7.97
CA MET A 15 -13.73 -21.05 6.92
C MET A 15 -13.86 -21.65 5.51
N ARG A 16 -13.35 -22.88 5.30
CA ARG A 16 -13.49 -23.59 4.02
C ARG A 16 -14.93 -23.85 3.64
N ILE A 17 -15.76 -24.25 4.60
CA ILE A 17 -17.20 -24.51 4.36
C ILE A 17 -17.90 -23.20 3.96
N GLU A 18 -17.66 -22.10 4.66
CA GLU A 18 -18.26 -20.81 4.32
C GLU A 18 -17.78 -20.29 2.96
N LEU A 19 -16.49 -20.43 2.66
CA LEU A 19 -15.95 -20.10 1.35
C LEU A 19 -16.62 -20.92 0.23
N ALA A 20 -16.75 -22.24 0.41
CA ALA A 20 -17.43 -23.11 -0.54
C ALA A 20 -18.89 -22.71 -0.76
N LYS A 21 -19.62 -22.34 0.28
CA LYS A 21 -21.00 -21.84 0.18
C LYS A 21 -21.10 -20.59 -0.69
N ILE A 22 -20.19 -19.61 -0.50
CA ILE A 22 -20.16 -18.38 -1.28
C ILE A 22 -19.85 -18.69 -2.75
N LEU A 23 -18.86 -19.53 -2.99
CA LEU A 23 -18.42 -19.88 -4.36
C LEU A 23 -19.49 -20.65 -5.14
N LEU A 24 -20.27 -21.52 -4.46
CA LEU A 24 -21.37 -22.27 -5.08
C LEU A 24 -22.58 -21.40 -5.45
N GLN A 25 -22.69 -20.19 -4.93
CA GLN A 25 -23.74 -19.24 -5.30
C GLN A 25 -23.50 -18.55 -6.65
N HIS A 26 -22.30 -18.71 -7.24
CA HIS A 26 -21.88 -18.06 -8.49
C HIS A 26 -22.22 -16.56 -8.52
N PRO A 27 -21.73 -15.75 -7.55
CA PRO A 27 -22.05 -14.33 -7.49
C PRO A 27 -21.42 -13.56 -8.66
N ASP A 28 -22.07 -12.47 -9.09
CA ASP A 28 -21.51 -11.58 -10.11
C ASP A 28 -20.28 -10.82 -9.59
N LEU A 29 -20.24 -10.51 -8.29
CA LEU A 29 -19.13 -9.84 -7.60
C LEU A 29 -18.76 -10.62 -6.34
N LEU A 30 -17.48 -10.93 -6.22
CA LEU A 30 -16.88 -11.62 -5.08
C LEU A 30 -15.94 -10.66 -4.33
N LEU A 31 -16.19 -10.46 -3.04
CA LEU A 31 -15.36 -9.67 -2.14
C LEU A 31 -14.66 -10.62 -1.17
N LEU A 32 -13.34 -10.71 -1.23
CA LEU A 32 -12.54 -11.58 -0.37
C LEU A 32 -11.53 -10.75 0.43
N ASP A 33 -11.59 -10.89 1.74
CA ASP A 33 -10.65 -10.30 2.68
C ASP A 33 -9.84 -11.41 3.35
N GLU A 34 -8.53 -11.42 3.09
CA GLU A 34 -7.56 -12.41 3.59
C GLU A 34 -8.02 -13.88 3.44
N PRO A 35 -8.46 -14.32 2.23
CA PRO A 35 -9.05 -15.64 2.04
C PRO A 35 -8.05 -16.79 2.23
N THR A 36 -6.75 -16.53 2.19
CA THR A 36 -5.68 -17.53 2.38
C THR A 36 -5.44 -17.85 3.84
N ASN A 37 -5.95 -17.03 4.78
CA ASN A 37 -5.77 -17.27 6.20
C ASN A 37 -6.41 -18.60 6.60
N HIS A 38 -5.66 -19.39 7.36
CA HIS A 38 -6.09 -20.72 7.86
C HIS A 38 -6.30 -21.80 6.79
N LEU A 39 -5.90 -21.54 5.54
CA LEU A 39 -5.89 -22.55 4.47
C LEU A 39 -4.50 -23.23 4.40
N ASP A 40 -4.51 -24.52 4.07
CA ASP A 40 -3.29 -25.23 3.70
C ASP A 40 -2.93 -24.94 2.23
N ILE A 41 -1.73 -25.31 1.84
CA ILE A 41 -1.18 -25.03 0.51
C ILE A 41 -2.07 -25.62 -0.59
N GLU A 42 -2.60 -26.83 -0.40
CA GLU A 42 -3.46 -27.48 -1.39
C GLU A 42 -4.76 -26.71 -1.60
N SER A 43 -5.37 -26.22 -0.50
CA SER A 43 -6.57 -25.40 -0.56
C SER A 43 -6.33 -24.04 -1.20
N ILE A 44 -5.17 -23.41 -0.96
CA ILE A 44 -4.78 -22.16 -1.62
C ILE A 44 -4.65 -22.37 -3.13
N GLN A 45 -3.94 -23.42 -3.56
CA GLN A 45 -3.79 -23.74 -4.97
C GLN A 45 -5.14 -24.03 -5.66
N TRP A 46 -6.02 -24.75 -4.98
CA TRP A 46 -7.38 -24.99 -5.47
C TRP A 46 -8.15 -23.67 -5.61
N LEU A 47 -8.09 -22.78 -4.60
CA LEU A 47 -8.75 -21.47 -4.62
C LEU A 47 -8.23 -20.61 -5.77
N GLU A 48 -6.91 -20.56 -5.98
CA GLU A 48 -6.30 -19.86 -7.12
C GLU A 48 -6.88 -20.33 -8.45
N GLN A 49 -6.92 -21.64 -8.66
CA GLN A 49 -7.46 -22.23 -9.90
C GLN A 49 -8.96 -21.92 -10.06
N PHE A 50 -9.72 -21.99 -8.98
CA PHE A 50 -11.14 -21.66 -9.00
C PHE A 50 -11.36 -20.19 -9.39
N LEU A 51 -10.66 -19.25 -8.74
CA LEU A 51 -10.80 -17.82 -8.99
C LEU A 51 -10.35 -17.43 -10.41
N LYS A 52 -9.28 -18.04 -10.93
CA LYS A 52 -8.80 -17.82 -12.31
C LYS A 52 -9.83 -18.25 -13.36
N ASN A 53 -10.59 -19.29 -13.08
CA ASN A 53 -11.59 -19.84 -14.01
C ASN A 53 -12.99 -19.25 -13.77
N SER A 54 -13.17 -18.41 -12.74
CA SER A 54 -14.44 -17.76 -12.45
C SER A 54 -14.67 -16.58 -13.39
N ASN A 55 -15.92 -16.40 -13.81
CA ASN A 55 -16.36 -15.23 -14.55
C ASN A 55 -16.82 -14.06 -13.65
N SER A 56 -16.82 -14.26 -12.33
CA SER A 56 -17.20 -13.23 -11.35
C SER A 56 -16.18 -12.10 -11.32
N ALA A 57 -16.65 -10.88 -11.15
CA ALA A 57 -15.75 -9.78 -10.78
C ALA A 57 -15.19 -10.04 -9.36
N LEU A 58 -13.89 -9.83 -9.17
CA LEU A 58 -13.20 -10.12 -7.91
C LEU A 58 -12.57 -8.86 -7.33
N ILE A 59 -12.85 -8.57 -6.05
CA ILE A 59 -12.09 -7.64 -5.23
C ILE A 59 -11.44 -8.44 -4.11
N LEU A 60 -10.12 -8.40 -4.04
CA LEU A 60 -9.30 -9.21 -3.16
C LEU A 60 -8.38 -8.34 -2.31
N VAL A 61 -8.39 -8.56 -1.01
CA VAL A 61 -7.40 -8.03 -0.07
C VAL A 61 -6.61 -9.21 0.48
N SER A 62 -5.29 -9.19 0.37
CA SER A 62 -4.42 -10.24 0.91
C SER A 62 -3.00 -9.76 1.18
N HIS A 63 -2.33 -10.38 2.15
CA HIS A 63 -0.90 -10.23 2.40
C HIS A 63 -0.05 -11.26 1.64
N ASP A 64 -0.68 -12.27 1.06
CA ASP A 64 0.00 -13.29 0.26
C ASP A 64 0.28 -12.76 -1.16
N ARG A 65 1.55 -12.41 -1.38
CA ARG A 65 2.01 -11.82 -2.65
C ARG A 65 1.90 -12.78 -3.82
N ALA A 66 2.20 -14.06 -3.60
CA ALA A 66 2.13 -15.08 -4.65
C ALA A 66 0.67 -15.30 -5.09
N PHE A 67 -0.23 -15.35 -4.13
CA PHE A 67 -1.66 -15.44 -4.38
C PHE A 67 -2.19 -14.25 -5.18
N LEU A 68 -1.81 -13.01 -4.77
CA LEU A 68 -2.18 -11.79 -5.49
C LEU A 68 -1.68 -11.81 -6.94
N ASP A 69 -0.40 -12.14 -7.16
CA ASP A 69 0.18 -12.18 -8.51
C ASP A 69 -0.46 -13.25 -9.40
N ASN A 70 -0.87 -14.37 -8.80
CA ASN A 70 -1.49 -15.46 -9.53
C ASN A 70 -2.94 -15.18 -9.92
N VAL A 71 -3.69 -14.44 -9.11
CA VAL A 71 -5.15 -14.29 -9.24
C VAL A 71 -5.55 -12.94 -9.81
N THR A 72 -4.77 -11.87 -9.55
CA THR A 72 -5.18 -10.52 -9.92
C THR A 72 -4.43 -9.99 -11.14
N THR A 73 -5.13 -9.20 -11.95
CA THR A 73 -4.57 -8.51 -13.12
C THR A 73 -4.51 -6.99 -12.95
N ARG A 74 -5.10 -6.48 -11.87
CA ARG A 74 -5.22 -5.05 -11.57
C ARG A 74 -4.99 -4.85 -10.07
N THR A 75 -4.24 -3.81 -9.71
CA THR A 75 -3.94 -3.47 -8.33
C THR A 75 -4.40 -2.06 -8.02
N ILE A 76 -5.13 -1.89 -6.94
CA ILE A 76 -5.58 -0.58 -6.45
C ILE A 76 -4.84 -0.29 -5.14
N GLU A 77 -4.12 0.81 -5.10
CA GLU A 77 -3.46 1.32 -3.90
C GLU A 77 -4.26 2.49 -3.32
N ILE A 78 -4.49 2.44 -2.01
CA ILE A 78 -5.11 3.53 -1.26
C ILE A 78 -4.06 4.06 -0.28
N THR A 79 -3.60 5.29 -0.50
CA THR A 79 -2.59 5.93 0.36
C THR A 79 -2.87 7.42 0.49
N LEU A 80 -2.72 7.98 1.69
CA LEU A 80 -2.92 9.41 2.01
C LEU A 80 -4.25 10.00 1.45
N GLY A 81 -5.33 9.21 1.44
CA GLY A 81 -6.63 9.63 0.91
C GLY A 81 -6.73 9.65 -0.62
N HIS A 82 -5.70 9.24 -1.33
CA HIS A 82 -5.69 9.09 -2.77
C HIS A 82 -5.82 7.63 -3.19
N ILE A 83 -6.47 7.41 -4.33
CA ILE A 83 -6.62 6.09 -4.96
C ILE A 83 -5.77 6.07 -6.22
N TYR A 84 -4.85 5.12 -6.29
CA TYR A 84 -4.03 4.87 -7.48
C TYR A 84 -4.41 3.52 -8.08
N ASP A 85 -4.67 3.52 -9.37
CA ASP A 85 -5.15 2.37 -10.11
C ASP A 85 -4.09 1.92 -11.12
N TYR A 86 -3.62 0.69 -10.94
CA TYR A 86 -2.59 0.08 -11.77
C TYR A 86 -3.16 -1.16 -12.48
N ASN A 87 -3.26 -1.09 -13.78
CA ASN A 87 -3.71 -2.23 -14.59
C ASN A 87 -2.58 -3.26 -14.81
N VAL A 88 -2.01 -3.71 -13.70
CA VAL A 88 -0.90 -4.68 -13.65
C VAL A 88 -1.01 -5.57 -12.42
N SER A 89 -0.30 -6.72 -12.44
CA SER A 89 -0.17 -7.62 -11.30
C SER A 89 0.56 -6.95 -10.11
N TYR A 90 0.46 -7.56 -8.94
CA TYR A 90 1.02 -7.01 -7.71
C TYR A 90 2.56 -6.79 -7.77
N SER A 91 3.30 -7.73 -8.36
CA SER A 91 4.76 -7.58 -8.50
C SER A 91 5.15 -6.41 -9.39
N HIS A 92 4.46 -6.22 -10.52
CA HIS A 92 4.69 -5.06 -11.39
C HIS A 92 4.25 -3.74 -10.73
N PHE A 93 3.15 -3.75 -10.00
CA PHE A 93 2.70 -2.62 -9.19
C PHE A 93 3.80 -2.13 -8.23
N LYS A 94 4.51 -3.05 -7.55
CA LYS A 94 5.59 -2.67 -6.64
C LYS A 94 6.69 -1.88 -7.33
N VAL A 95 7.05 -2.25 -8.56
CA VAL A 95 8.05 -1.52 -9.35
C VAL A 95 7.54 -0.13 -9.70
N LEU A 96 6.32 -0.05 -10.24
CA LEU A 96 5.71 1.24 -10.61
C LEU A 96 5.51 2.17 -9.40
N ARG A 97 5.13 1.60 -8.24
CA ARG A 97 5.03 2.34 -6.98
C ARG A 97 6.37 2.94 -6.58
N GLN A 98 7.45 2.16 -6.67
CA GLN A 98 8.80 2.62 -6.35
C GLN A 98 9.24 3.75 -7.29
N GLU A 99 9.02 3.60 -8.60
CA GLU A 99 9.33 4.63 -9.58
C GLU A 99 8.56 5.93 -9.32
N ARG A 100 7.26 5.83 -9.00
CA ARG A 100 6.43 6.98 -8.63
C ARG A 100 6.98 7.68 -7.39
N HIS A 101 7.30 6.92 -6.34
CA HIS A 101 7.88 7.47 -5.11
C HIS A 101 9.18 8.21 -5.37
N GLU A 102 10.09 7.64 -6.16
CA GLU A 102 11.35 8.31 -6.54
C GLU A 102 11.11 9.60 -7.33
N GLN A 103 10.11 9.62 -8.21
CA GLN A 103 9.73 10.84 -8.95
C GLN A 103 9.18 11.91 -7.99
N GLN A 104 8.31 11.54 -7.06
CA GLN A 104 7.77 12.45 -6.03
C GLN A 104 8.89 13.04 -5.16
N VAL A 105 9.82 12.20 -4.68
CA VAL A 105 10.97 12.67 -3.89
C VAL A 105 11.83 13.65 -4.68
N ARG A 106 12.15 13.36 -5.94
CA ARG A 106 12.92 14.27 -6.80
C ARG A 106 12.19 15.60 -7.02
N ALA A 107 10.88 15.54 -7.29
CA ALA A 107 10.06 16.74 -7.47
C ALA A 107 10.03 17.59 -6.20
N TYR A 108 9.86 16.96 -5.03
CA TYR A 108 9.91 17.62 -3.72
C TYR A 108 11.26 18.31 -3.47
N LEU A 109 12.38 17.60 -3.68
CA LEU A 109 13.71 18.17 -3.48
C LEU A 109 13.97 19.37 -4.41
N ASN A 110 13.56 19.27 -5.68
CA ASN A 110 13.66 20.38 -6.63
C ASN A 110 12.80 21.57 -6.19
N GLN A 111 11.58 21.32 -5.69
CA GLN A 111 10.72 22.37 -5.16
C GLN A 111 11.33 23.04 -3.92
N GLN A 112 11.86 22.24 -2.97
CA GLN A 112 12.53 22.78 -1.78
C GLN A 112 13.72 23.67 -2.15
N LYS A 113 14.52 23.25 -3.12
CA LYS A 113 15.63 24.09 -3.64
C LYS A 113 15.12 25.39 -4.23
N LEU A 114 14.08 25.34 -5.07
CA LEU A 114 13.48 26.54 -5.66
C LEU A 114 12.94 27.50 -4.57
N ILE A 115 12.30 26.97 -3.54
CA ILE A 115 11.81 27.74 -2.38
C ILE A 115 12.98 28.41 -1.68
N GLN A 116 14.05 27.66 -1.40
CA GLN A 116 15.25 28.17 -0.73
C GLN A 116 15.91 29.28 -1.54
N ASP A 117 16.18 29.04 -2.82
CA ASP A 117 16.81 30.03 -3.72
C ASP A 117 15.95 31.32 -3.81
N THR A 118 14.63 31.14 -3.83
CA THR A 118 13.69 32.27 -3.89
C THR A 118 13.70 33.06 -2.58
N LYS A 119 13.72 32.40 -1.42
CA LYS A 119 13.84 33.04 -0.11
C LYS A 119 15.14 33.82 0.02
N GLU A 120 16.27 33.23 -0.38
CA GLU A 120 17.56 33.90 -0.36
C GLU A 120 17.60 35.13 -1.29
N PHE A 121 16.97 35.05 -2.46
CA PHE A 121 16.82 36.21 -3.34
C PHE A 121 16.02 37.32 -2.66
N ILE A 122 14.88 36.99 -2.02
CA ILE A 122 14.03 37.96 -1.31
C ILE A 122 14.83 38.63 -0.20
N GLU A 123 15.55 37.89 0.63
CA GLU A 123 16.35 38.45 1.74
C GLU A 123 17.46 39.38 1.24
N ARG A 124 18.20 38.95 0.19
CA ARG A 124 19.30 39.72 -0.37
C ARG A 124 18.86 41.06 -0.96
N PHE A 125 17.67 41.09 -1.55
CA PHE A 125 17.20 42.26 -2.30
C PHE A 125 16.03 43.02 -1.66
N ARG A 126 15.57 42.60 -0.48
CA ARG A 126 14.41 43.16 0.23
C ARG A 126 14.47 44.69 0.40
N TYR A 127 15.67 45.23 0.63
CA TYR A 127 15.87 46.67 0.91
C TYR A 127 16.32 47.47 -0.34
N LYS A 128 16.42 46.85 -1.52
CA LYS A 128 16.83 47.54 -2.74
C LYS A 128 15.61 48.05 -3.50
N ALA A 129 15.38 49.37 -3.55
CA ALA A 129 14.25 49.99 -4.25
C ALA A 129 14.13 49.56 -5.71
N THR A 130 15.28 49.42 -6.44
CA THR A 130 15.32 48.99 -7.83
C THR A 130 14.87 47.54 -8.07
N LYS A 131 14.76 46.72 -7.02
CA LYS A 131 14.37 45.33 -7.07
C LYS A 131 13.01 45.05 -6.41
N ALA A 132 12.34 46.09 -5.88
CA ALA A 132 11.10 45.94 -5.12
C ALA A 132 10.00 45.17 -5.88
N VAL A 133 9.79 45.47 -7.16
CA VAL A 133 8.79 44.80 -8.01
C VAL A 133 9.12 43.29 -8.17
N GLN A 134 10.41 42.97 -8.38
CA GLN A 134 10.86 41.58 -8.54
C GLN A 134 10.70 40.79 -7.23
N VAL A 135 11.04 41.41 -6.09
CA VAL A 135 10.87 40.81 -4.76
C VAL A 135 9.39 40.52 -4.48
N GLN A 136 8.49 41.50 -4.72
CA GLN A 136 7.07 41.28 -4.54
C GLN A 136 6.49 40.18 -5.45
N SER A 137 6.94 40.11 -6.69
CA SER A 137 6.53 39.05 -7.60
C SER A 137 6.95 37.67 -7.08
N ARG A 138 8.19 37.54 -6.54
CA ARG A 138 8.70 36.30 -5.97
C ARG A 138 7.94 35.89 -4.70
N ILE A 139 7.59 36.83 -3.84
CA ILE A 139 6.76 36.56 -2.64
C ILE A 139 5.41 35.98 -3.07
N LYS A 140 4.72 36.64 -4.02
CA LYS A 140 3.44 36.14 -4.54
C LYS A 140 3.54 34.77 -5.21
N GLN A 141 4.67 34.44 -5.84
CA GLN A 141 4.92 33.10 -6.37
C GLN A 141 5.04 32.06 -5.26
N LEU A 142 5.75 32.34 -4.17
CA LEU A 142 5.86 31.46 -3.02
C LEU A 142 4.52 31.23 -2.31
N GLU A 143 3.70 32.29 -2.18
CA GLU A 143 2.38 32.21 -1.54
C GLU A 143 1.38 31.36 -2.32
N LYS A 144 1.56 31.25 -3.65
CA LYS A 144 0.71 30.45 -4.54
C LYS A 144 1.24 29.05 -4.82
N LEU A 145 2.40 28.70 -4.26
CA LEU A 145 3.03 27.44 -4.54
C LEU A 145 2.36 26.32 -3.74
N ASP A 146 1.76 25.36 -4.43
CA ASP A 146 1.28 24.14 -3.80
C ASP A 146 2.46 23.27 -3.37
N ILE A 147 2.52 22.95 -2.09
CA ILE A 147 3.61 22.12 -1.55
C ILE A 147 3.39 20.67 -1.97
N ILE A 148 4.40 20.07 -2.60
CA ILE A 148 4.38 18.67 -2.98
C ILE A 148 4.48 17.82 -1.71
N GLU A 149 3.46 17.01 -1.46
CA GLU A 149 3.48 16.00 -0.42
C GLU A 149 4.12 14.73 -0.97
N VAL A 150 5.06 14.16 -0.22
CA VAL A 150 5.69 12.89 -0.56
C VAL A 150 5.08 11.81 0.30
N ASP A 151 4.67 10.70 -0.31
CA ASP A 151 4.25 9.51 0.40
C ASP A 151 5.41 9.04 1.27
N MET A 152 5.35 9.32 2.58
CA MET A 152 6.35 8.81 3.50
C MET A 152 6.11 7.31 3.68
N ASP A 153 7.06 6.49 3.25
CA ASP A 153 7.10 5.11 3.71
C ASP A 153 7.21 5.15 5.24
N ASP A 154 6.35 4.41 5.92
CA ASP A 154 6.46 4.24 7.38
C ASP A 154 7.77 3.52 7.68
N THR A 155 8.82 4.33 7.88
CA THR A 155 10.15 3.87 8.25
C THR A 155 10.30 3.69 9.76
N SER A 156 9.18 3.69 10.51
CA SER A 156 9.22 3.45 11.95
C SER A 156 9.81 2.08 12.23
N ARG A 157 11.11 2.05 12.53
CA ARG A 157 11.82 0.85 12.95
C ARG A 157 11.53 0.64 14.42
N LEU A 158 10.85 -0.45 14.73
CA LEU A 158 10.70 -0.92 16.11
C LEU A 158 12.08 -1.27 16.67
N ASN A 159 12.63 -0.41 17.51
CA ASN A 159 13.93 -0.61 18.16
C ASN A 159 13.76 -1.42 19.45
N LEU A 160 13.51 -2.71 19.30
CA LEU A 160 13.40 -3.64 20.43
C LEU A 160 14.80 -3.96 20.97
N LYS A 161 15.10 -3.45 22.17
CA LYS A 161 16.25 -3.86 22.95
C LYS A 161 15.79 -4.94 23.93
N PHE A 162 16.18 -6.17 23.71
CA PHE A 162 15.99 -7.23 24.70
C PHE A 162 17.05 -7.09 25.79
N PRO A 163 16.69 -7.10 27.09
CA PRO A 163 17.67 -7.19 28.15
C PRO A 163 18.44 -8.53 28.03
N PRO A 164 19.72 -8.55 28.38
CA PRO A 164 20.48 -9.81 28.37
C PRO A 164 19.78 -10.84 29.24
N ALA A 165 19.63 -12.07 28.72
CA ALA A 165 19.06 -13.16 29.48
C ALA A 165 19.90 -13.40 30.77
N PRO A 166 19.26 -13.64 31.93
CA PRO A 166 19.99 -14.04 33.12
C PRO A 166 20.78 -15.34 32.82
N ARG A 167 22.04 -15.40 33.27
CA ARG A 167 22.84 -16.61 33.13
C ARG A 167 22.09 -17.79 33.76
N SER A 168 21.91 -18.88 33.01
CA SER A 168 21.46 -20.15 33.58
C SER A 168 22.50 -20.54 34.62
N GLY A 169 22.06 -20.73 35.85
CA GLY A 169 22.95 -21.13 36.93
C GLY A 169 23.63 -22.45 36.56
N ASP A 170 24.95 -22.51 36.81
CA ASP A 170 25.69 -23.76 36.78
C ASP A 170 25.14 -24.69 37.88
N TYR A 171 24.56 -25.83 37.48
CA TYR A 171 24.30 -26.97 38.33
C TYR A 171 25.34 -28.04 38.05
#